data_7271ff3e1a4be4a6f4efdcd9afe284ca
#
_entry.id   7271ff3e1a4be4a6f4efdcd9afe284ca
#
_cell.length_a   1.000
_cell.length_b   1.000
_cell.length_c   1.000
_cell.angle_alpha   90.00
_cell.angle_beta   90.00
_cell.angle_gamma   90.00
#
_symmetry.space_group_name_H-M   'P 1'
#
loop_
_entity.id
_entity.type
_entity.pdbx_description
1 polymer ?
#
loop_
_entity_poly.entity_id
_entity_poly.type
_entity_poly.pdbx_seq_one_letter_code
_entity_poly.pdbx_strand_id
1 'polypeptide(L)'
;MEHSVYPRCTQHATMEANTMQETDLLELRGICKFFPGVRALDGVDFTLCKGEIHALMGENGAGKSTLIKVLTGVYSKDEGTISMEGTPVQIRTTQDALKAGISTVYQEITLCPNLTVAENLYIGRTKGAFTNWRKMNAGAKKLLSSLGIPAAPTQQLSSCSIAVQQMVAIARAVDMEC
;
A
#
# COMPACT_ATOMS: atom_id res chain seq x y z
N MET A 1 -24.87 20.81 -2.29
CA MET A 1 -24.29 19.63 -2.96
C MET A 1 -22.92 20.07 -3.44
N GLU A 2 -21.95 20.05 -2.55
CA GLU A 2 -20.57 20.47 -2.87
C GLU A 2 -19.78 19.22 -3.28
N HIS A 3 -19.38 19.22 -4.55
CA HIS A 3 -18.42 18.25 -5.06
C HIS A 3 -17.09 18.47 -4.35
N SER A 4 -16.66 17.50 -3.52
CA SER A 4 -15.32 17.50 -2.94
C SER A 4 -14.31 17.29 -4.08
N VAL A 5 -13.87 18.40 -4.65
CA VAL A 5 -12.76 18.43 -5.60
C VAL A 5 -11.48 18.40 -4.77
N TYR A 6 -10.82 17.25 -4.70
CA TYR A 6 -9.45 17.19 -4.19
C TYR A 6 -8.57 17.98 -5.16
N PRO A 7 -7.74 18.93 -4.67
CA PRO A 7 -6.93 19.76 -5.55
C PRO A 7 -5.93 18.90 -6.32
N ARG A 8 -5.82 19.21 -7.61
CA ARG A 8 -4.66 18.77 -8.41
C ARG A 8 -3.39 19.21 -7.71
N CYS A 9 -2.30 18.47 -7.87
CA CYS A 9 -0.95 18.90 -7.48
C CYS A 9 -0.73 20.35 -7.92
N THR A 10 -0.99 21.31 -7.02
CA THR A 10 -0.71 22.73 -7.26
C THR A 10 0.51 23.09 -6.46
N GLN A 11 1.56 23.39 -7.19
CA GLN A 11 2.80 23.95 -6.68
C GLN A 11 2.56 25.24 -5.90
N HIS A 12 3.04 25.30 -4.67
CA HIS A 12 3.47 26.52 -4.05
C HIS A 12 4.99 26.51 -3.97
N ALA A 13 5.61 27.05 -5.01
CA ALA A 13 6.92 27.72 -4.90
C ALA A 13 7.24 28.42 -6.21
N THR A 14 7.27 29.73 -6.20
CA THR A 14 8.04 30.55 -7.11
C THR A 14 9.52 30.21 -6.92
N MET A 15 10.16 29.60 -7.95
CA MET A 15 11.51 29.86 -8.41
C MET A 15 11.90 28.92 -9.55
N GLU A 16 12.18 29.58 -10.70
CA GLU A 16 13.03 29.18 -11.81
C GLU A 16 12.92 27.80 -12.45
N ALA A 17 12.58 27.85 -13.72
CA ALA A 17 12.49 26.83 -14.72
C ALA A 17 13.58 25.75 -14.63
N ASN A 18 13.17 24.54 -14.24
CA ASN A 18 13.67 23.34 -14.84
C ASN A 18 12.48 22.35 -14.93
N THR A 19 11.97 22.13 -16.13
CA THR A 19 10.78 21.37 -16.47
C THR A 19 11.04 19.87 -16.23
N MET A 20 10.98 19.43 -14.99
CA MET A 20 10.63 18.04 -14.69
C MET A 20 9.11 17.98 -14.73
N GLN A 21 8.53 17.41 -15.76
CA GLN A 21 7.13 17.01 -15.78
C GLN A 21 6.93 16.07 -14.61
N GLU A 22 6.21 16.53 -13.58
CA GLU A 22 5.70 15.67 -12.51
C GLU A 22 4.78 14.67 -13.19
N THR A 23 5.25 13.46 -13.38
CA THR A 23 4.43 12.38 -13.94
C THR A 23 3.56 11.82 -12.83
N ASP A 24 2.26 11.87 -13.03
CA ASP A 24 1.28 11.24 -12.15
C ASP A 24 1.60 9.74 -12.05
N LEU A 25 1.94 9.29 -10.84
CA LEU A 25 2.20 7.88 -10.57
C LEU A 25 0.89 7.09 -10.56
N LEU A 26 -0.13 7.63 -9.90
CA LEU A 26 -1.44 7.00 -9.76
C LEU A 26 -2.52 8.06 -10.02
N GLU A 27 -3.47 7.72 -10.86
CA GLU A 27 -4.63 8.56 -11.15
C GLU A 27 -5.91 7.75 -11.04
N LEU A 28 -6.87 8.26 -10.28
CA LEU A 28 -8.22 7.76 -10.17
C LEU A 28 -9.17 8.80 -10.74
N ARG A 29 -10.10 8.37 -11.57
CA ARG A 29 -11.12 9.25 -12.18
C ARG A 29 -12.50 8.66 -12.03
N GLY A 30 -13.40 9.43 -11.40
CA GLY A 30 -14.81 9.09 -11.27
C GLY A 30 -15.07 7.78 -10.52
N ILE A 31 -14.24 7.44 -9.52
CA ILE A 31 -14.38 6.18 -8.80
C ILE A 31 -15.66 6.14 -8.00
N CYS A 32 -16.52 5.17 -8.31
CA CYS A 32 -17.73 4.87 -7.55
C CYS A 32 -17.64 3.48 -6.89
N LYS A 33 -18.20 3.41 -5.68
CA LYS A 33 -18.40 2.15 -4.96
C LYS A 33 -19.74 2.18 -4.22
N PHE A 34 -20.59 1.22 -4.56
CA PHE A 34 -21.92 1.05 -4.00
C PHE A 34 -21.97 -0.19 -3.13
N PHE A 35 -22.63 -0.06 -1.97
CA PHE A 35 -23.04 -1.17 -1.12
C PHE A 35 -24.56 -1.10 -0.95
N PRO A 36 -25.25 -2.17 -0.55
CA PRO A 36 -26.68 -2.14 -0.32
C PRO A 36 -27.09 -0.96 0.57
N GLY A 37 -27.83 0.00 0.00
CA GLY A 37 -28.31 1.18 0.68
C GLY A 37 -27.30 2.31 0.90
N VAL A 38 -26.03 2.18 0.47
CA VAL A 38 -24.99 3.20 0.71
C VAL A 38 -24.11 3.40 -0.52
N ARG A 39 -23.95 4.66 -0.95
CA ARG A 39 -22.89 5.08 -1.85
C ARG A 39 -21.66 5.43 -1.03
N ALA A 40 -20.70 4.50 -0.96
CA ALA A 40 -19.49 4.67 -0.17
C ALA A 40 -18.42 5.53 -0.88
N LEU A 41 -18.41 5.50 -2.22
CA LEU A 41 -17.65 6.41 -3.08
C LEU A 41 -18.59 6.86 -4.22
N ASP A 42 -18.59 8.14 -4.53
CA ASP A 42 -19.44 8.73 -5.55
C ASP A 42 -18.65 9.73 -6.41
N GLY A 43 -18.12 9.25 -7.54
CA GLY A 43 -17.35 10.05 -8.48
C GLY A 43 -16.03 10.59 -7.93
N VAL A 44 -15.30 9.81 -7.14
CA VAL A 44 -14.07 10.26 -6.47
C VAL A 44 -12.90 10.32 -7.45
N ASP A 45 -12.26 11.48 -7.53
CA ASP A 45 -11.01 11.70 -8.22
C ASP A 45 -9.86 11.77 -7.20
N PHE A 46 -8.71 11.19 -7.55
CA PHE A 46 -7.51 11.22 -6.73
C PHE A 46 -6.28 11.11 -7.62
N THR A 47 -5.24 11.87 -7.31
CA THR A 47 -3.97 11.83 -8.05
C THR A 47 -2.83 11.78 -7.05
N LEU A 48 -1.81 10.97 -7.34
CA LEU A 48 -0.58 10.84 -6.56
C LEU A 48 0.61 10.99 -7.51
N CYS A 49 1.52 11.92 -7.19
CA CYS A 49 2.72 12.13 -7.95
C CYS A 49 3.86 11.18 -7.52
N LYS A 50 4.82 10.97 -8.39
CA LYS A 50 5.99 10.13 -8.07
C LYS A 50 6.84 10.77 -6.96
N GLY A 51 7.13 9.99 -5.92
CA GLY A 51 7.89 10.44 -4.75
C GLY A 51 7.09 11.29 -3.75
N GLU A 52 5.79 11.48 -3.98
CA GLU A 52 4.91 12.21 -3.07
C GLU A 52 4.54 11.39 -1.83
N ILE A 53 4.43 12.08 -0.69
CA ILE A 53 3.77 11.57 0.52
C ILE A 53 2.42 12.26 0.63
N HIS A 54 1.35 11.53 0.35
CA HIS A 54 0.00 12.08 0.33
C HIS A 54 -0.81 11.62 1.56
N ALA A 55 -1.35 12.58 2.34
CA ALA A 55 -2.20 12.31 3.48
C ALA A 55 -3.69 12.34 3.09
N LEU A 56 -4.36 11.20 3.16
CA LEU A 56 -5.80 11.10 2.92
C LEU A 56 -6.57 11.42 4.22
N MET A 57 -7.10 12.63 4.33
CA MET A 57 -7.79 13.14 5.50
C MET A 57 -9.31 13.21 5.28
N GLY A 58 -10.08 13.19 6.36
CA GLY A 58 -11.54 13.31 6.32
C GLY A 58 -12.21 12.68 7.53
N GLU A 59 -13.49 12.94 7.73
CA GLU A 59 -14.28 12.40 8.84
C GLU A 59 -14.45 10.86 8.78
N ASN A 60 -14.89 10.27 9.90
CA ASN A 60 -15.25 8.87 9.92
C ASN A 60 -16.46 8.64 9.01
N GLY A 61 -16.38 7.65 8.13
CA GLY A 61 -17.43 7.41 7.12
C GLY A 61 -17.22 8.15 5.78
N ALA A 62 -16.23 9.02 5.64
CA ALA A 62 -15.96 9.77 4.39
C ALA A 62 -15.42 8.91 3.22
N GLY A 63 -15.44 7.59 3.31
CA GLY A 63 -15.03 6.71 2.22
C GLY A 63 -13.53 6.40 2.14
N LYS A 64 -12.66 6.97 3.00
CA LYS A 64 -11.20 6.77 2.96
C LYS A 64 -10.79 5.31 2.92
N SER A 65 -11.28 4.51 3.87
CA SER A 65 -10.97 3.07 3.94
C SER A 65 -11.54 2.30 2.75
N THR A 66 -12.66 2.76 2.20
CA THR A 66 -13.26 2.16 0.99
C THR A 66 -12.39 2.45 -0.23
N LEU A 67 -11.87 3.67 -0.38
CA LEU A 67 -10.96 4.05 -1.46
C LEU A 67 -9.68 3.20 -1.41
N ILE A 68 -9.06 3.08 -0.23
CA ILE A 68 -7.88 2.22 -0.05
C ILE A 68 -8.20 0.76 -0.39
N LYS A 69 -9.35 0.24 0.03
CA LYS A 69 -9.77 -1.14 -0.29
C LYS A 69 -10.05 -1.35 -1.77
N VAL A 70 -10.49 -0.34 -2.49
CA VAL A 70 -10.62 -0.37 -3.96
C VAL A 70 -9.23 -0.40 -4.61
N LEU A 71 -8.32 0.47 -4.20
CA LEU A 71 -6.95 0.50 -4.69
C LEU A 71 -6.18 -0.81 -4.44
N THR A 72 -6.42 -1.43 -3.29
CA THR A 72 -5.76 -2.68 -2.92
C THR A 72 -6.46 -3.94 -3.44
N GLY A 73 -7.54 -3.79 -4.21
CA GLY A 73 -8.26 -4.90 -4.83
C GLY A 73 -9.06 -5.77 -3.86
N VAL A 74 -9.29 -5.29 -2.62
CA VAL A 74 -10.20 -5.94 -1.65
C VAL A 74 -11.65 -5.73 -2.09
N TYR A 75 -11.95 -4.56 -2.66
CA TYR A 75 -13.23 -4.26 -3.29
C TYR A 75 -13.03 -3.93 -4.76
N SER A 76 -13.87 -4.45 -5.63
CA SER A 76 -13.95 -3.99 -7.01
C SER A 76 -14.63 -2.62 -7.03
N LYS A 77 -14.12 -1.68 -7.82
CA LYS A 77 -14.87 -0.46 -8.15
C LYS A 77 -16.08 -0.81 -9.01
N ASP A 78 -17.14 -0.02 -8.90
CA ASP A 78 -18.32 -0.19 -9.73
C ASP A 78 -18.23 0.70 -10.99
N GLU A 79 -17.69 1.93 -10.86
CA GLU A 79 -17.47 2.86 -11.97
C GLU A 79 -16.11 3.56 -11.85
N GLY A 80 -15.73 4.28 -12.90
CA GLY A 80 -14.49 5.07 -12.96
C GLY A 80 -13.30 4.30 -13.52
N THR A 81 -12.15 4.96 -13.55
CA THR A 81 -10.88 4.41 -14.07
C THR A 81 -9.75 4.59 -13.09
N ILE A 82 -8.80 3.64 -13.11
CA ILE A 82 -7.54 3.71 -12.37
C ILE A 82 -6.42 3.62 -13.40
N SER A 83 -5.46 4.53 -13.34
CA SER A 83 -4.29 4.53 -14.21
C SER A 83 -3.02 4.59 -13.35
N MET A 84 -2.00 3.82 -13.76
CA MET A 84 -0.66 3.84 -13.20
C MET A 84 0.31 4.34 -14.27
N GLU A 85 1.06 5.40 -13.99
CA GLU A 85 1.98 6.04 -14.94
C GLU A 85 1.32 6.28 -16.31
N GLY A 86 0.08 6.79 -16.30
CA GLY A 86 -0.72 7.06 -17.51
C GLY A 86 -1.33 5.83 -18.18
N THR A 87 -1.03 4.62 -17.71
CA THR A 87 -1.57 3.37 -18.28
C THR A 87 -2.77 2.88 -17.48
N PRO A 88 -3.96 2.70 -18.10
CA PRO A 88 -5.12 2.15 -17.40
C PRO A 88 -4.84 0.75 -16.85
N VAL A 89 -5.16 0.54 -15.58
CA VAL A 89 -5.00 -0.75 -14.89
C VAL A 89 -6.34 -1.24 -14.36
N GLN A 90 -6.53 -2.56 -14.37
CA GLN A 90 -7.69 -3.20 -13.77
C GLN A 90 -7.27 -3.91 -12.50
N ILE A 91 -7.76 -3.41 -11.38
CA ILE A 91 -7.53 -3.99 -10.06
C ILE A 91 -8.82 -4.68 -9.62
N ARG A 92 -8.86 -6.01 -9.68
CA ARG A 92 -10.00 -6.85 -9.25
C ARG A 92 -9.68 -7.70 -8.04
N THR A 93 -8.39 -7.96 -7.83
CA THR A 93 -7.87 -8.78 -6.74
C THR A 93 -6.67 -8.10 -6.08
N THR A 94 -6.33 -8.51 -4.87
CA THR A 94 -5.13 -8.04 -4.18
C THR A 94 -3.85 -8.39 -4.93
N GLN A 95 -3.85 -9.47 -5.72
CA GLN A 95 -2.73 -9.82 -6.58
C GLN A 95 -2.56 -8.87 -7.75
N ASP A 96 -3.66 -8.33 -8.30
CA ASP A 96 -3.59 -7.33 -9.37
C ASP A 96 -3.01 -6.02 -8.83
N ALA A 97 -3.41 -5.60 -7.63
CA ALA A 97 -2.86 -4.43 -6.95
C ALA A 97 -1.34 -4.58 -6.74
N LEU A 98 -0.88 -5.73 -6.23
CA LEU A 98 0.55 -6.02 -6.05
C LEU A 98 1.33 -6.00 -7.36
N LYS A 99 0.78 -6.55 -8.46
CA LYS A 99 1.40 -6.50 -9.79
C LYS A 99 1.48 -5.07 -10.34
N ALA A 100 0.52 -4.23 -9.98
CA ALA A 100 0.53 -2.80 -10.32
C ALA A 100 1.46 -1.96 -9.41
N GLY A 101 2.17 -2.58 -8.45
CA GLY A 101 3.07 -1.88 -7.53
C GLY A 101 2.36 -1.27 -6.32
N ILE A 102 1.12 -1.63 -6.04
CA ILE A 102 0.36 -1.12 -4.88
C ILE A 102 0.43 -2.13 -3.74
N SER A 103 1.05 -1.74 -2.63
CA SER A 103 1.09 -2.51 -1.38
C SER A 103 0.42 -1.74 -0.24
N THR A 104 -0.11 -2.46 0.72
CA THR A 104 -0.83 -1.86 1.85
C THR A 104 -0.41 -2.48 3.16
N VAL A 105 -0.20 -1.62 4.14
CA VAL A 105 -0.10 -2.01 5.55
C VAL A 105 -1.42 -1.62 6.22
N TYR A 106 -2.22 -2.62 6.57
CA TYR A 106 -3.46 -2.37 7.31
C TYR A 106 -3.17 -2.07 8.77
N GLN A 107 -4.06 -1.35 9.41
CA GLN A 107 -4.00 -1.04 10.85
C GLN A 107 -4.03 -2.32 11.70
N GLU A 108 -4.71 -3.37 11.25
CA GLU A 108 -4.63 -4.70 11.85
C GLU A 108 -3.37 -5.41 11.36
N ILE A 109 -2.56 -5.86 12.32
CA ILE A 109 -1.30 -6.57 12.03
C ILE A 109 -1.64 -7.94 11.44
N THR A 110 -1.61 -8.07 10.12
CA THR A 110 -1.85 -9.34 9.39
C THR A 110 -0.62 -10.25 9.40
N LEU A 111 0.07 -10.31 10.54
CA LEU A 111 1.23 -11.17 10.75
C LEU A 111 0.82 -12.40 11.56
N CYS A 112 1.53 -13.50 11.34
CA CYS A 112 1.31 -14.75 12.07
C CYS A 112 2.16 -14.76 13.35
N PRO A 113 1.57 -14.58 14.55
CA PRO A 113 2.33 -14.44 15.79
C PRO A 113 3.13 -15.70 16.16
N ASN A 114 2.68 -16.86 15.71
CA ASN A 114 3.33 -18.16 15.96
C ASN A 114 4.52 -18.45 15.03
N LEU A 115 4.74 -17.63 14.02
CA LEU A 115 5.87 -17.75 13.11
C LEU A 115 7.02 -16.82 13.54
N THR A 116 8.22 -17.12 13.06
CA THR A 116 9.38 -16.26 13.26
C THR A 116 9.25 -14.96 12.46
N VAL A 117 10.06 -13.96 12.80
CA VAL A 117 10.14 -12.69 12.06
C VAL A 117 10.50 -12.94 10.60
N ALA A 118 11.47 -13.81 10.32
CA ALA A 118 11.85 -14.14 8.93
C ALA A 118 10.72 -14.82 8.17
N GLU A 119 9.99 -15.74 8.77
CA GLU A 119 8.84 -16.38 8.14
C GLU A 119 7.75 -15.36 7.80
N ASN A 120 7.46 -14.45 8.71
CA ASN A 120 6.50 -13.38 8.46
C ASN A 120 6.89 -12.45 7.31
N LEU A 121 8.18 -12.14 7.15
CA LEU A 121 8.69 -11.34 6.05
C LEU A 121 8.55 -12.03 4.70
N TYR A 122 8.68 -13.35 4.64
CA TYR A 122 8.74 -14.12 3.38
C TYR A 122 7.56 -15.04 3.13
N ILE A 123 6.52 -15.04 3.99
CA ILE A 123 5.33 -15.86 3.80
C ILE A 123 4.66 -15.54 2.46
N GLY A 124 4.30 -16.60 1.71
CA GLY A 124 3.69 -16.48 0.38
C GLY A 124 4.68 -16.23 -0.78
N ARG A 125 5.99 -16.09 -0.51
CA ARG A 125 7.01 -15.79 -1.55
C ARG A 125 7.89 -16.99 -1.93
N THR A 126 7.88 -18.04 -1.14
CA THR A 126 8.69 -19.23 -1.41
C THR A 126 8.14 -19.98 -2.61
N LYS A 127 8.85 -19.91 -3.74
CA LYS A 127 8.58 -20.70 -4.95
C LYS A 127 9.28 -22.04 -4.79
N GLY A 128 8.54 -23.13 -4.54
CA GLY A 128 9.07 -24.48 -4.50
C GLY A 128 8.75 -25.25 -3.20
N ALA A 129 8.97 -26.58 -3.24
CA ALA A 129 8.68 -27.49 -2.14
C ALA A 129 9.67 -27.38 -0.95
N PHE A 130 10.80 -26.71 -1.13
CA PHE A 130 11.85 -26.61 -0.10
C PHE A 130 12.22 -25.16 0.18
N THR A 131 12.10 -24.75 1.44
CA THR A 131 12.51 -23.42 1.90
C THR A 131 13.99 -23.45 2.32
N ASN A 132 14.81 -22.58 1.71
CA ASN A 132 16.20 -22.40 2.13
C ASN A 132 16.26 -21.44 3.34
N TRP A 133 16.15 -22.00 4.54
CA TRP A 133 16.12 -21.28 5.81
C TRP A 133 17.36 -20.37 6.02
N ARG A 134 18.56 -20.82 5.59
CA ARG A 134 19.77 -20.00 5.72
C ARG A 134 19.69 -18.73 4.88
N LYS A 135 19.26 -18.86 3.62
CA LYS A 135 19.10 -17.73 2.71
C LYS A 135 18.00 -16.78 3.20
N MET A 136 16.87 -17.31 3.67
CA MET A 136 15.76 -16.55 4.20
C MET A 136 16.17 -15.75 5.44
N ASN A 137 16.83 -16.37 6.41
CA ASN A 137 17.29 -15.69 7.62
C ASN A 137 18.38 -14.64 7.34
N ALA A 138 19.27 -14.89 6.37
CA ALA A 138 20.27 -13.92 5.95
C ALA A 138 19.63 -12.69 5.29
N GLY A 139 18.64 -12.89 4.41
CA GLY A 139 17.87 -11.81 3.79
C GLY A 139 17.10 -11.01 4.83
N ALA A 140 16.37 -11.68 5.73
CA ALA A 140 15.66 -11.04 6.83
C ALA A 140 16.58 -10.19 7.71
N LYS A 141 17.77 -10.72 8.07
CA LYS A 141 18.75 -9.97 8.85
C LYS A 141 19.19 -8.68 8.15
N LYS A 142 19.47 -8.75 6.85
CA LYS A 142 19.85 -7.58 6.05
C LYS A 142 18.73 -6.52 6.03
N LEU A 143 17.50 -6.94 5.77
CA LEU A 143 16.34 -6.04 5.72
C LEU A 143 16.05 -5.40 7.08
N LEU A 144 16.04 -6.18 8.16
CA LEU A 144 15.83 -5.67 9.51
C LEU A 144 16.91 -4.64 9.89
N SER A 145 18.18 -4.94 9.55
CA SER A 145 19.29 -4.02 9.82
C SER A 145 19.19 -2.73 9.01
N SER A 146 18.80 -2.79 7.73
CA SER A 146 18.66 -1.58 6.88
C SER A 146 17.53 -0.65 7.35
N LEU A 147 16.51 -1.20 8.00
CA LEU A 147 15.39 -0.44 8.54
C LEU A 147 15.52 -0.14 10.05
N GLY A 148 16.62 -0.52 10.68
CA GLY A 148 16.86 -0.28 12.11
C GLY A 148 15.89 -1.01 13.03
N ILE A 149 15.35 -2.17 12.61
CA ILE A 149 14.36 -2.94 13.38
C ILE A 149 15.08 -3.85 14.39
N PRO A 150 14.84 -3.67 15.70
CA PRO A 150 15.54 -4.44 16.75
C PRO A 150 14.87 -5.81 16.96
N ALA A 151 14.99 -6.69 15.98
CA ALA A 151 14.47 -8.06 16.05
C ALA A 151 15.44 -9.05 15.40
N ALA A 152 15.53 -10.27 15.95
CA ALA A 152 16.28 -11.35 15.32
C ALA A 152 15.40 -12.09 14.29
N PRO A 153 15.93 -12.50 13.13
CA PRO A 153 15.17 -13.25 12.12
C PRO A 153 14.50 -14.51 12.66
N THR A 154 15.14 -15.21 13.57
CA THR A 154 14.66 -16.46 14.17
C THR A 154 13.79 -16.25 15.41
N GLN A 155 13.63 -15.01 15.86
CA GLN A 155 12.77 -14.67 16.99
C GLN A 155 11.31 -14.89 16.62
N GLN A 156 10.54 -15.49 17.53
CA GLN A 156 9.10 -15.65 17.35
C GLN A 156 8.41 -14.29 17.44
N LEU A 157 7.51 -13.99 16.51
CA LEU A 157 6.90 -12.68 16.40
C LEU A 157 6.07 -12.31 17.63
N SER A 158 5.40 -13.28 18.26
CA SER A 158 4.63 -13.08 19.50
C SER A 158 5.48 -12.60 20.68
N SER A 159 6.79 -12.85 20.67
CA SER A 159 7.71 -12.36 21.70
C SER A 159 8.20 -10.92 21.46
N CYS A 160 7.89 -10.34 20.31
CA CYS A 160 8.21 -8.96 19.98
C CYS A 160 7.16 -7.99 20.53
N SER A 161 7.58 -6.76 20.87
CA SER A 161 6.63 -5.71 21.23
C SER A 161 5.71 -5.36 20.03
N ILE A 162 4.54 -4.82 20.30
CA ILE A 162 3.58 -4.41 19.26
C ILE A 162 4.24 -3.44 18.25
N ALA A 163 5.06 -2.51 18.73
CA ALA A 163 5.79 -1.58 17.88
C ALA A 163 6.73 -2.32 16.89
N VAL A 164 7.48 -3.32 17.38
CA VAL A 164 8.35 -4.13 16.52
C VAL A 164 7.53 -4.97 15.54
N GLN A 165 6.39 -5.52 15.94
CA GLN A 165 5.50 -6.24 15.04
C GLN A 165 5.00 -5.33 13.90
N GLN A 166 4.62 -4.08 14.20
CA GLN A 166 4.24 -3.09 13.18
C GLN A 166 5.40 -2.77 12.24
N MET A 167 6.62 -2.58 12.78
CA MET A 167 7.81 -2.37 11.96
C MET A 167 8.11 -3.55 11.03
N VAL A 168 7.88 -4.79 11.48
CA VAL A 168 8.01 -6.00 10.64
C VAL A 168 6.96 -6.02 9.53
N ALA A 169 5.71 -5.59 9.80
CA ALA A 169 4.68 -5.47 8.77
C ALA A 169 5.05 -4.44 7.69
N ILE A 170 5.58 -3.29 8.10
CA ILE A 170 6.09 -2.26 7.18
C ILE A 170 7.28 -2.79 6.38
N ALA A 171 8.26 -3.44 7.04
CA ALA A 171 9.41 -4.04 6.39
C ALA A 171 9.01 -5.05 5.31
N ARG A 172 7.99 -5.87 5.58
CA ARG A 172 7.43 -6.81 4.62
C ARG A 172 6.86 -6.09 3.38
N ALA A 173 6.13 -4.99 3.58
CA ALA A 173 5.56 -4.21 2.48
C ALA A 173 6.66 -3.56 1.63
N VAL A 174 7.66 -2.94 2.26
CA VAL A 174 8.80 -2.31 1.58
C VAL A 174 9.62 -3.33 0.77
N ASP A 175 9.86 -4.53 1.33
CA ASP A 175 10.63 -5.59 0.64
C ASP A 175 9.84 -6.26 -0.51
N MET A 176 8.55 -5.95 -0.66
CA MET A 176 7.75 -6.41 -1.80
C MET A 176 8.01 -5.60 -3.08
N GLU A 177 8.93 -4.62 -3.06
CA GLU A 177 9.28 -3.76 -4.20
C GLU A 177 8.04 -3.12 -4.84
N CYS A 178 7.28 -2.42 -4.02
CA CYS A 178 6.14 -1.62 -4.45
C CYS A 178 6.56 -0.17 -4.66
#